data_fd593199d69e65172d7def085797dc74
#
_entry.id   fd593199d69e65172d7def085797dc74
#
_cell.length_a   1.000
_cell.length_b   1.000
_cell.length_c   1.000
_cell.angle_alpha   90.00
_cell.angle_beta   90.00
_cell.angle_gamma   90.00
#
_symmetry.space_group_name_H-M   'P 1'
#
loop_
_entity.id
_entity.type
_entity.pdbx_description
1 polymer ?
#
loop_
_entity_poly.entity_id
_entity_poly.type
_entity_poly.pdbx_seq_one_letter_code
_entity_poly.pdbx_strand_id
1 'polypeptide(L)'
;MLDAWLAPPTVTSAGVFLVGWCAGWIGFLRATRRGDIQTALRPDRTHEELRQRPTNVALQRSPVTVVIPSRNEEANLAELLPSLGLALHPNDEVVVVDDHSSDDTARIAERHGMNVIRVGALPIGWAGKPHACWLGTQWSTNETVVFLDADVRLGRHAVDHLVSVLDAHPTALVSVMPWHRTGSFVERFSMLFNVISSMVASMQMRRGTRRVAYGPLMAVRKDEYLRSGGHAHENVRGAVVEDLALARVMPASVALLGREGDVEYRMYPGGWRQLLEGWTKNTALGAVAVPRWSTVFIISWVASLCGGVVTSPWLYLLSALQVWVFARRVGNFGVLSSLMYPLHATVFVVVALYSAIRSALAGSVSWRGRSIATR
;
A
#
# COMPACT_ATOMS: atom_id res chain seq x y z
N MET A 1 -26.04 30.81 15.72
CA MET A 1 -25.12 29.67 15.38
C MET A 1 -23.96 30.12 14.51
N LEU A 2 -24.21 30.91 13.44
CA LEU A 2 -23.13 31.37 12.54
C LEU A 2 -22.14 32.29 13.29
N ASP A 3 -22.62 33.24 14.09
CA ASP A 3 -21.77 34.15 14.85
C ASP A 3 -20.91 33.45 15.90
N ALA A 4 -21.43 32.38 16.53
CA ALA A 4 -20.67 31.59 17.47
C ALA A 4 -19.57 30.75 16.78
N TRP A 5 -19.80 30.32 15.53
CA TRP A 5 -18.82 29.58 14.74
C TRP A 5 -17.71 30.49 14.16
N LEU A 6 -18.05 31.76 13.86
CA LEU A 6 -17.10 32.79 13.41
C LEU A 6 -16.26 33.37 14.55
N ALA A 7 -16.67 33.17 15.80
CA ALA A 7 -15.92 33.62 16.97
C ALA A 7 -14.59 32.84 17.10
N PRO A 8 -13.54 33.46 17.67
CA PRO A 8 -12.30 32.73 17.95
C PRO A 8 -12.55 31.56 18.91
N PRO A 9 -11.87 30.41 18.69
CA PRO A 9 -12.03 29.25 19.57
C PRO A 9 -11.59 29.59 20.99
N THR A 10 -12.26 29.00 21.99
CA THR A 10 -11.80 29.10 23.39
C THR A 10 -10.42 28.44 23.55
N VAL A 11 -9.66 28.89 24.55
CA VAL A 11 -8.32 28.32 24.83
C VAL A 11 -8.39 26.80 25.04
N THR A 12 -9.43 26.32 25.71
CA THR A 12 -9.63 24.87 25.96
C THR A 12 -9.90 24.11 24.67
N SER A 13 -10.81 24.59 23.80
CA SER A 13 -11.16 23.92 22.55
C SER A 13 -9.98 23.95 21.56
N ALA A 14 -9.24 25.05 21.49
CA ALA A 14 -8.03 25.18 20.69
C ALA A 14 -6.94 24.23 21.20
N GLY A 15 -6.76 24.09 22.50
CA GLY A 15 -5.78 23.18 23.12
C GLY A 15 -6.06 21.71 22.78
N VAL A 16 -7.31 21.27 22.95
CA VAL A 16 -7.72 19.90 22.59
C VAL A 16 -7.52 19.62 21.11
N PHE A 17 -7.92 20.56 20.25
CA PHE A 17 -7.70 20.48 18.82
C PHE A 17 -6.20 20.32 18.49
N LEU A 18 -5.34 21.18 19.03
CA LEU A 18 -3.91 21.18 18.75
C LEU A 18 -3.22 19.86 19.10
N VAL A 19 -3.62 19.22 20.19
CA VAL A 19 -3.07 17.89 20.57
C VAL A 19 -3.30 16.87 19.47
N GLY A 20 -4.52 16.73 18.97
CA GLY A 20 -4.85 15.79 17.89
C GLY A 20 -4.22 16.20 16.56
N TRP A 21 -4.23 17.50 16.24
CA TRP A 21 -3.64 18.03 15.02
C TRP A 21 -2.12 17.83 14.97
N CYS A 22 -1.40 18.07 16.07
CA CYS A 22 0.03 17.75 16.20
C CYS A 22 0.29 16.24 16.12
N ALA A 23 -0.61 15.43 16.66
CA ALA A 23 -0.54 13.98 16.50
C ALA A 23 -0.51 13.60 15.01
N GLY A 24 -1.41 14.16 14.19
CA GLY A 24 -1.40 13.97 12.74
C GLY A 24 -0.04 14.27 12.10
N TRP A 25 0.55 15.43 12.39
CA TRP A 25 1.88 15.78 11.88
C TRP A 25 2.98 14.81 12.32
N ILE A 26 3.01 14.44 13.59
CA ILE A 26 4.01 13.49 14.11
C ILE A 26 3.91 12.14 13.39
N GLY A 27 2.68 11.63 13.19
CA GLY A 27 2.46 10.39 12.47
C GLY A 27 2.90 10.46 11.02
N PHE A 28 2.49 11.51 10.33
CA PHE A 28 2.77 11.68 8.91
C PHE A 28 4.24 11.99 8.61
N LEU A 29 4.88 12.90 9.33
CA LEU A 29 6.29 13.23 9.13
C LEU A 29 7.20 12.02 9.37
N ARG A 30 6.80 11.12 10.27
CA ARG A 30 7.50 9.86 10.45
C ARG A 30 7.37 8.94 9.24
N ALA A 31 6.19 8.89 8.62
CA ALA A 31 5.96 8.12 7.40
C ALA A 31 6.82 8.63 6.25
N THR A 32 6.85 9.95 6.04
CA THR A 32 7.54 10.56 4.90
C THR A 32 9.06 10.62 5.04
N ARG A 33 9.59 10.80 6.25
CA ARG A 33 11.05 10.88 6.47
C ARG A 33 11.79 9.56 6.26
N ARG A 34 11.11 8.42 6.38
CA ARG A 34 11.71 7.07 6.31
C ARG A 34 11.27 6.25 5.12
N GLY A 35 10.19 6.65 4.47
CA GLY A 35 9.50 5.83 3.49
C GLY A 35 9.63 6.28 2.04
N ASP A 36 10.50 7.23 1.73
CA ASP A 36 10.67 7.65 0.35
C ASP A 36 11.73 6.80 -0.35
N ILE A 37 11.33 6.09 -1.41
CA ILE A 37 12.24 5.25 -2.20
C ILE A 37 13.46 6.04 -2.68
N GLN A 38 13.29 7.30 -3.07
CA GLN A 38 14.40 8.17 -3.49
C GLN A 38 15.24 8.66 -2.32
N THR A 39 14.69 8.77 -1.09
CA THR A 39 15.43 9.16 0.11
C THR A 39 16.16 7.96 0.71
N ALA A 40 15.64 6.75 0.57
CA ALA A 40 16.30 5.51 0.97
C ALA A 40 17.54 5.22 0.11
N LEU A 41 17.60 5.77 -1.12
CA LEU A 41 18.72 5.67 -2.04
C LEU A 41 19.84 6.71 -1.76
N ARG A 42 19.72 7.53 -0.71
CA ARG A 42 20.78 8.46 -0.29
C ARG A 42 21.60 7.86 0.85
N PRO A 43 22.64 7.07 0.60
CA PRO A 43 23.76 7.02 1.51
C PRO A 43 24.59 8.28 1.24
N ASP A 44 24.69 9.19 2.19
CA ASP A 44 25.72 10.25 2.39
C ASP A 44 26.47 10.86 1.16
N ARG A 45 25.86 10.85 -0.03
CA ARG A 45 26.46 11.44 -1.23
C ARG A 45 25.85 12.81 -1.50
N THR A 46 26.70 13.80 -1.64
CA THR A 46 26.35 15.18 -1.92
C THR A 46 25.50 15.30 -3.20
N HIS A 47 24.56 16.24 -3.20
CA HIS A 47 23.67 16.57 -4.33
C HIS A 47 24.38 16.78 -5.67
N GLU A 48 25.68 17.02 -5.65
CA GLU A 48 26.55 17.31 -6.80
C GLU A 48 26.91 16.05 -7.60
N GLU A 49 27.15 14.91 -6.90
CA GLU A 49 27.51 13.65 -7.57
C GLU A 49 26.34 12.99 -8.31
N LEU A 50 25.10 13.28 -7.91
CA LEU A 50 23.90 12.77 -8.58
C LEU A 50 23.54 13.56 -9.86
N ARG A 51 23.95 14.85 -9.94
CA ARG A 51 23.76 15.68 -11.15
C ARG A 51 24.78 15.40 -12.25
N GLN A 52 25.91 14.81 -11.92
CA GLN A 52 27.00 14.54 -12.87
C GLN A 52 26.97 13.12 -13.46
N ARG A 53 26.00 12.26 -13.08
CA ARG A 53 25.85 10.98 -13.78
C ARG A 53 25.29 11.23 -15.19
N PRO A 54 26.00 10.76 -16.24
CA PRO A 54 25.45 10.79 -17.59
C PRO A 54 24.13 10.00 -17.59
N THR A 55 23.12 10.57 -18.20
CA THR A 55 21.76 10.01 -18.36
C THR A 55 21.72 8.68 -19.11
N ASN A 56 22.84 8.15 -19.54
CA ASN A 56 22.99 6.94 -20.37
C ASN A 56 23.71 5.76 -19.70
N VAL A 57 24.07 5.84 -18.41
CA VAL A 57 24.53 4.63 -17.71
C VAL A 57 23.29 3.93 -17.19
N ALA A 58 22.77 2.96 -17.92
CA ALA A 58 21.82 1.99 -17.41
C ALA A 58 22.38 1.46 -16.08
N LEU A 59 21.65 1.61 -14.99
CA LEU A 59 21.98 0.99 -13.72
C LEU A 59 22.06 -0.51 -13.97
N GLN A 60 23.29 -1.06 -14.05
CA GLN A 60 23.50 -2.51 -14.21
C GLN A 60 23.11 -3.17 -12.89
N ARG A 61 21.83 -3.46 -12.71
CA ARG A 61 21.36 -4.33 -11.65
C ARG A 61 21.34 -5.79 -12.10
N SER A 62 21.40 -6.70 -11.17
CA SER A 62 21.13 -8.12 -11.45
C SER A 62 19.72 -8.32 -12.01
N PRO A 63 19.52 -9.29 -12.89
CA PRO A 63 18.20 -9.63 -13.42
C PRO A 63 17.23 -10.00 -12.31
N VAL A 64 15.95 -9.74 -12.54
CA VAL A 64 14.87 -10.08 -11.61
C VAL A 64 13.82 -10.96 -12.29
N THR A 65 13.10 -11.73 -11.50
CA THR A 65 11.86 -12.37 -11.94
C THR A 65 10.67 -11.64 -11.32
N VAL A 66 9.82 -11.07 -12.16
CA VAL A 66 8.56 -10.43 -11.75
C VAL A 66 7.45 -11.48 -11.75
N VAL A 67 6.87 -11.73 -10.59
CA VAL A 67 5.75 -12.65 -10.37
C VAL A 67 4.47 -11.83 -10.21
N ILE A 68 3.50 -12.05 -11.10
CA ILE A 68 2.21 -11.35 -11.12
C ILE A 68 1.09 -12.36 -10.77
N PRO A 69 0.67 -12.47 -9.51
CA PRO A 69 -0.47 -13.28 -9.13
C PRO A 69 -1.74 -12.64 -9.67
N SER A 70 -2.52 -13.37 -10.47
CA SER A 70 -3.66 -12.83 -11.20
C SER A 70 -4.90 -13.70 -11.04
N ARG A 71 -6.06 -13.04 -10.87
CA ARG A 71 -7.38 -13.68 -10.91
C ARG A 71 -8.43 -12.68 -11.37
N ASN A 72 -8.97 -12.90 -12.57
CA ASN A 72 -9.92 -11.98 -13.20
C ASN A 72 -9.37 -10.55 -13.26
N GLU A 73 -8.18 -10.41 -13.88
CA GLU A 73 -7.42 -9.16 -13.97
C GLU A 73 -7.19 -8.74 -15.45
N GLU A 74 -8.04 -9.16 -16.39
CA GLU A 74 -7.88 -8.88 -17.82
C GLU A 74 -7.66 -7.39 -18.11
N ALA A 75 -8.50 -6.51 -17.53
CA ALA A 75 -8.41 -5.07 -17.72
C ALA A 75 -7.12 -4.47 -17.12
N ASN A 76 -6.71 -4.97 -15.94
CA ASN A 76 -5.52 -4.50 -15.27
C ASN A 76 -4.24 -4.94 -15.97
N LEU A 77 -4.16 -6.20 -16.44
CA LEU A 77 -3.01 -6.70 -17.21
C LEU A 77 -2.85 -5.98 -18.54
N ALA A 78 -3.94 -5.68 -19.24
CA ALA A 78 -3.90 -4.92 -20.48
C ALA A 78 -3.25 -3.53 -20.32
N GLU A 79 -3.39 -2.92 -19.14
CA GLU A 79 -2.73 -1.64 -18.82
C GLU A 79 -1.34 -1.81 -18.21
N LEU A 80 -1.13 -2.85 -17.37
CA LEU A 80 0.14 -3.07 -16.68
C LEU A 80 1.25 -3.49 -17.63
N LEU A 81 1.01 -4.49 -18.49
CA LEU A 81 2.07 -5.13 -19.29
C LEU A 81 2.83 -4.17 -20.20
N PRO A 82 2.17 -3.18 -20.89
CA PRO A 82 2.90 -2.17 -21.65
C PRO A 82 3.82 -1.29 -20.79
N SER A 83 3.37 -0.89 -19.58
CA SER A 83 4.18 -0.07 -18.66
C SER A 83 5.33 -0.88 -18.05
N LEU A 84 5.08 -2.15 -17.75
CA LEU A 84 6.07 -3.07 -17.21
C LEU A 84 7.23 -3.27 -18.20
N GLY A 85 6.93 -3.44 -19.48
CA GLY A 85 7.96 -3.58 -20.53
C GLY A 85 8.93 -2.39 -20.61
N LEU A 86 8.52 -1.19 -20.16
CA LEU A 86 9.39 -0.01 -20.10
C LEU A 86 10.29 0.01 -18.85
N ALA A 87 9.91 -0.72 -17.80
CA ALA A 87 10.61 -0.78 -16.52
C ALA A 87 11.58 -1.96 -16.40
N LEU A 88 11.54 -2.89 -17.33
CA LEU A 88 12.34 -4.11 -17.33
C LEU A 88 13.58 -4.02 -18.22
N HIS A 89 14.62 -4.76 -17.82
CA HIS A 89 15.82 -4.99 -18.60
C HIS A 89 15.69 -6.29 -19.45
N PRO A 90 16.50 -6.47 -20.51
CA PRO A 90 16.36 -7.61 -21.43
C PRO A 90 16.47 -8.99 -20.79
N ASN A 91 17.17 -9.11 -19.65
CA ASN A 91 17.36 -10.40 -18.95
C ASN A 91 16.37 -10.59 -17.77
N ASP A 92 15.42 -9.67 -17.59
CA ASP A 92 14.37 -9.85 -16.59
C ASP A 92 13.34 -10.86 -17.09
N GLU A 93 12.80 -11.62 -16.17
CA GLU A 93 11.74 -12.58 -16.41
C GLU A 93 10.41 -12.07 -15.90
N VAL A 94 9.33 -12.37 -16.59
CA VAL A 94 7.96 -12.12 -16.11
C VAL A 94 7.18 -13.42 -16.16
N VAL A 95 6.52 -13.73 -15.06
CA VAL A 95 5.57 -14.84 -14.97
C VAL A 95 4.24 -14.37 -14.39
N VAL A 96 3.18 -14.55 -15.14
CA VAL A 96 1.80 -14.36 -14.68
C VAL A 96 1.29 -15.68 -14.13
N VAL A 97 0.87 -15.68 -12.88
CA VAL A 97 0.32 -16.88 -12.24
C VAL A 97 -1.19 -16.73 -12.13
N ASP A 98 -1.89 -17.44 -12.99
CA ASP A 98 -3.34 -17.37 -13.14
C ASP A 98 -4.07 -18.31 -12.15
N ASP A 99 -4.66 -17.73 -11.10
CA ASP A 99 -5.45 -18.45 -10.07
C ASP A 99 -6.90 -18.61 -10.52
N HIS A 100 -7.15 -19.46 -11.52
CA HIS A 100 -8.49 -19.83 -11.99
C HIS A 100 -9.32 -18.63 -12.50
N SER A 101 -8.76 -17.79 -13.36
CA SER A 101 -9.51 -16.73 -14.01
C SER A 101 -10.59 -17.30 -14.94
N SER A 102 -11.74 -16.65 -14.99
CA SER A 102 -12.86 -16.93 -15.88
C SER A 102 -12.96 -15.94 -17.05
N ASP A 103 -12.09 -14.91 -17.05
CA ASP A 103 -11.95 -13.88 -18.08
C ASP A 103 -10.70 -14.13 -18.96
N ASP A 104 -10.32 -13.15 -19.76
CA ASP A 104 -9.18 -13.23 -20.68
C ASP A 104 -7.80 -12.99 -20.04
N THR A 105 -7.68 -13.02 -18.71
CA THR A 105 -6.45 -12.78 -17.96
C THR A 105 -5.23 -13.52 -18.54
N ALA A 106 -5.29 -14.85 -18.61
CA ALA A 106 -4.18 -15.67 -19.12
C ALA A 106 -3.87 -15.38 -20.60
N ARG A 107 -4.92 -15.24 -21.42
CA ARG A 107 -4.77 -14.96 -22.84
C ARG A 107 -4.12 -13.61 -23.14
N ILE A 108 -4.42 -12.59 -22.34
CA ILE A 108 -3.79 -11.28 -22.45
C ILE A 108 -2.29 -11.38 -22.13
N ALA A 109 -1.94 -12.07 -21.05
CA ALA A 109 -0.54 -12.28 -20.69
C ALA A 109 0.24 -13.00 -21.82
N GLU A 110 -0.31 -14.07 -22.38
CA GLU A 110 0.29 -14.84 -23.48
C GLU A 110 0.48 -13.98 -24.74
N ARG A 111 -0.50 -13.14 -25.10
CA ARG A 111 -0.40 -12.21 -26.25
C ARG A 111 0.72 -11.18 -26.09
N HIS A 112 1.05 -10.81 -24.86
CA HIS A 112 2.18 -9.92 -24.56
C HIS A 112 3.51 -10.67 -24.41
N GLY A 113 3.55 -11.98 -24.73
CA GLY A 113 4.77 -12.79 -24.67
C GLY A 113 5.21 -13.15 -23.25
N MET A 114 4.32 -13.03 -22.24
CA MET A 114 4.64 -13.38 -20.87
C MET A 114 4.49 -14.88 -20.64
N ASN A 115 5.31 -15.42 -19.75
CA ASN A 115 5.10 -16.79 -19.26
C ASN A 115 3.84 -16.85 -18.38
N VAL A 116 3.04 -17.90 -18.55
CA VAL A 116 1.81 -18.08 -17.79
C VAL A 116 1.81 -19.44 -17.08
N ILE A 117 1.65 -19.41 -15.77
CA ILE A 117 1.39 -20.61 -14.96
C ILE A 117 -0.10 -20.63 -14.63
N ARG A 118 -0.83 -21.62 -15.14
CA ARG A 118 -2.22 -21.88 -14.72
C ARG A 118 -2.20 -22.76 -13.48
N VAL A 119 -2.74 -22.21 -12.39
CA VAL A 119 -2.78 -22.92 -11.11
C VAL A 119 -3.73 -24.10 -11.17
N GLY A 120 -3.29 -25.26 -10.73
CA GLY A 120 -4.17 -26.44 -10.50
C GLY A 120 -5.06 -26.24 -9.25
N ALA A 121 -5.66 -27.30 -8.76
CA ALA A 121 -6.49 -27.24 -7.55
C ALA A 121 -5.72 -26.62 -6.38
N LEU A 122 -6.36 -25.63 -5.71
CA LEU A 122 -5.75 -24.94 -4.57
C LEU A 122 -5.56 -25.94 -3.40
N PRO A 123 -4.34 -26.15 -2.89
CA PRO A 123 -4.11 -27.08 -1.80
C PRO A 123 -4.82 -26.64 -0.50
N ILE A 124 -5.19 -27.62 0.32
CA ILE A 124 -5.85 -27.35 1.60
C ILE A 124 -4.98 -26.45 2.48
N GLY A 125 -5.59 -25.40 3.05
CA GLY A 125 -4.91 -24.46 3.92
C GLY A 125 -4.15 -23.33 3.19
N TRP A 126 -4.25 -23.24 1.86
CA TRP A 126 -3.69 -22.13 1.10
C TRP A 126 -4.76 -21.09 0.71
N ALA A 127 -4.35 -19.84 0.68
CA ALA A 127 -5.07 -18.79 -0.02
C ALA A 127 -4.52 -18.61 -1.44
N GLY A 128 -5.35 -18.12 -2.38
CA GLY A 128 -4.99 -18.09 -3.81
C GLY A 128 -3.73 -17.25 -4.08
N LYS A 129 -3.67 -16.01 -3.60
CA LYS A 129 -2.52 -15.12 -3.85
C LYS A 129 -1.20 -15.64 -3.26
N PRO A 130 -1.12 -16.10 -1.98
CA PRO A 130 0.07 -16.76 -1.47
C PRO A 130 0.53 -17.96 -2.30
N HIS A 131 -0.42 -18.80 -2.74
CA HIS A 131 -0.10 -19.97 -3.56
C HIS A 131 0.46 -19.55 -4.92
N ALA A 132 -0.15 -18.56 -5.58
CA ALA A 132 0.35 -18.04 -6.85
C ALA A 132 1.75 -17.42 -6.71
N CYS A 133 2.00 -16.63 -5.66
CA CYS A 133 3.33 -16.06 -5.37
C CYS A 133 4.37 -17.17 -5.13
N TRP A 134 4.00 -18.21 -4.41
CA TRP A 134 4.87 -19.36 -4.17
C TRP A 134 5.23 -20.08 -5.48
N LEU A 135 4.26 -20.42 -6.31
CA LEU A 135 4.49 -21.10 -7.60
C LEU A 135 5.35 -20.25 -8.53
N GLY A 136 5.09 -18.94 -8.63
CA GLY A 136 5.91 -18.02 -9.42
C GLY A 136 7.36 -17.96 -8.91
N THR A 137 7.58 -18.00 -7.59
CA THR A 137 8.94 -18.05 -7.04
C THR A 137 9.63 -19.38 -7.34
N GLN A 138 8.92 -20.52 -7.31
CA GLN A 138 9.51 -21.82 -7.69
C GLN A 138 9.93 -21.83 -9.18
N TRP A 139 9.16 -21.18 -10.04
CA TRP A 139 9.46 -21.05 -11.45
C TRP A 139 10.64 -20.10 -11.74
N SER A 140 10.85 -19.09 -10.91
CA SER A 140 11.91 -18.06 -11.06
C SER A 140 13.30 -18.69 -11.20
N THR A 141 14.11 -18.19 -12.15
CA THR A 141 15.53 -18.56 -12.30
C THR A 141 16.46 -17.53 -11.67
N ASN A 142 16.02 -16.27 -11.52
CA ASN A 142 16.82 -15.19 -10.98
C ASN A 142 16.89 -15.20 -9.44
N GLU A 143 17.95 -14.60 -8.91
CA GLU A 143 18.21 -14.50 -7.47
C GLU A 143 17.28 -13.48 -6.78
N THR A 144 16.70 -12.55 -7.54
CA THR A 144 15.78 -11.55 -7.02
C THR A 144 14.38 -11.79 -7.56
N VAL A 145 13.41 -11.89 -6.66
CA VAL A 145 12.00 -12.03 -6.99
C VAL A 145 11.25 -10.75 -6.62
N VAL A 146 10.46 -10.25 -7.56
CA VAL A 146 9.58 -9.09 -7.41
C VAL A 146 8.14 -9.58 -7.51
N PHE A 147 7.35 -9.42 -6.46
CA PHE A 147 5.90 -9.65 -6.50
C PHE A 147 5.21 -8.34 -6.88
N LEU A 148 4.33 -8.39 -7.87
CA LEU A 148 3.66 -7.24 -8.44
C LEU A 148 2.17 -7.51 -8.62
N ASP A 149 1.31 -6.71 -7.99
CA ASP A 149 -0.13 -6.80 -8.21
C ASP A 149 -0.51 -6.21 -9.59
N ALA A 150 -1.51 -6.80 -10.23
CA ALA A 150 -1.91 -6.44 -11.60
C ALA A 150 -2.47 -5.01 -11.73
N ASP A 151 -2.94 -4.40 -10.63
CA ASP A 151 -3.48 -3.04 -10.60
C ASP A 151 -2.42 -1.95 -10.37
N VAL A 152 -1.13 -2.33 -10.28
CA VAL A 152 0.01 -1.40 -10.18
C VAL A 152 0.44 -0.93 -11.56
N ARG A 153 1.00 0.26 -11.62
CA ARG A 153 1.67 0.85 -12.80
C ARG A 153 3.06 1.29 -12.39
N LEU A 154 4.05 0.95 -13.21
CA LEU A 154 5.45 1.20 -12.94
C LEU A 154 6.01 2.26 -13.88
N GLY A 155 6.72 3.23 -13.33
CA GLY A 155 7.60 4.11 -14.09
C GLY A 155 8.87 3.38 -14.53
N ARG A 156 9.56 3.93 -15.52
CA ARG A 156 10.75 3.33 -16.17
C ARG A 156 11.82 2.83 -15.19
N HIS A 157 12.02 3.49 -14.06
CA HIS A 157 13.08 3.17 -13.09
C HIS A 157 12.56 2.54 -11.79
N ALA A 158 11.27 2.20 -11.73
CA ALA A 158 10.67 1.70 -10.49
C ALA A 158 11.32 0.40 -9.99
N VAL A 159 11.61 -0.53 -10.91
CA VAL A 159 12.27 -1.81 -10.57
C VAL A 159 13.72 -1.57 -10.16
N ASP A 160 14.44 -0.67 -10.84
CA ASP A 160 15.83 -0.33 -10.51
C ASP A 160 15.93 0.29 -9.11
N HIS A 161 15.02 1.21 -8.79
CA HIS A 161 14.92 1.81 -7.46
C HIS A 161 14.64 0.76 -6.38
N LEU A 162 13.68 -0.13 -6.64
CA LEU A 162 13.30 -1.19 -5.72
C LEU A 162 14.47 -2.14 -5.43
N VAL A 163 15.17 -2.60 -6.48
CA VAL A 163 16.33 -3.49 -6.36
C VAL A 163 17.50 -2.80 -5.65
N SER A 164 17.73 -1.52 -5.94
CA SER A 164 18.78 -0.74 -5.27
C SER A 164 18.57 -0.65 -3.75
N VAL A 165 17.32 -0.53 -3.30
CA VAL A 165 17.00 -0.59 -1.86
C VAL A 165 17.19 -2.00 -1.31
N LEU A 166 16.82 -3.04 -2.08
CA LEU A 166 17.04 -4.43 -1.68
C LEU A 166 18.53 -4.76 -1.58
N ASP A 167 19.37 -4.23 -2.47
CA ASP A 167 20.84 -4.41 -2.41
C ASP A 167 21.45 -3.80 -1.14
N ALA A 168 20.88 -2.67 -0.68
CA ALA A 168 21.27 -2.07 0.60
C ALA A 168 20.74 -2.84 1.82
N HIS A 169 19.72 -3.69 1.62
CA HIS A 169 19.04 -4.46 2.67
C HIS A 169 18.79 -5.92 2.24
N PRO A 170 19.82 -6.73 1.95
CA PRO A 170 19.69 -8.00 1.22
C PRO A 170 18.86 -9.07 1.95
N THR A 171 18.69 -8.97 3.26
CA THR A 171 17.86 -9.90 4.03
C THR A 171 16.43 -9.41 4.25
N ALA A 172 16.09 -8.22 3.73
CA ALA A 172 14.78 -7.62 3.96
C ALA A 172 13.76 -8.00 2.89
N LEU A 173 12.49 -8.00 3.29
CA LEU A 173 11.37 -7.81 2.39
C LEU A 173 11.24 -6.30 2.12
N VAL A 174 11.56 -5.85 0.93
CA VAL A 174 11.35 -4.45 0.49
C VAL A 174 9.98 -4.34 -0.14
N SER A 175 9.20 -3.36 0.26
CA SER A 175 7.84 -3.18 -0.25
C SER A 175 7.49 -1.72 -0.47
N VAL A 176 6.58 -1.45 -1.40
CA VAL A 176 6.17 -0.09 -1.76
C VAL A 176 4.65 0.03 -1.68
N MET A 177 4.16 1.02 -0.93
CA MET A 177 2.78 1.50 -1.04
C MET A 177 2.69 2.40 -2.27
N PRO A 178 2.00 2.00 -3.34
CA PRO A 178 1.94 2.82 -4.54
C PRO A 178 1.21 4.15 -4.29
N TRP A 179 1.55 5.17 -5.06
CA TRP A 179 0.84 6.43 -5.09
C TRP A 179 -0.54 6.24 -5.74
N HIS A 180 -1.60 6.74 -5.11
CA HIS A 180 -2.97 6.46 -5.54
C HIS A 180 -3.40 7.40 -6.66
N ARG A 181 -3.53 6.89 -7.87
CA ARG A 181 -4.13 7.59 -9.01
C ARG A 181 -5.65 7.42 -8.98
N THR A 182 -6.39 8.48 -8.68
CA THR A 182 -7.85 8.47 -8.70
C THR A 182 -8.37 8.83 -10.09
N GLY A 183 -9.25 8.01 -10.65
CA GLY A 183 -9.91 8.24 -11.94
C GLY A 183 -11.34 8.74 -11.82
N SER A 184 -11.96 8.65 -10.62
CA SER A 184 -13.33 9.07 -10.37
C SER A 184 -13.48 9.78 -9.03
N PHE A 185 -14.63 10.46 -8.85
CA PHE A 185 -14.96 11.11 -7.58
C PHE A 185 -15.05 10.11 -6.42
N VAL A 186 -15.61 8.92 -6.67
CA VAL A 186 -15.77 7.86 -5.65
C VAL A 186 -14.42 7.38 -5.14
N GLU A 187 -13.44 7.14 -6.01
CA GLU A 187 -12.11 6.69 -5.65
C GLU A 187 -11.41 7.65 -4.67
N ARG A 188 -11.73 8.96 -4.73
CA ARG A 188 -11.16 9.98 -3.84
C ARG A 188 -11.52 9.74 -2.37
N PHE A 189 -12.60 9.01 -2.06
CA PHE A 189 -12.93 8.63 -0.68
C PHE A 189 -11.92 7.66 -0.05
N SER A 190 -11.01 7.11 -0.82
CA SER A 190 -9.84 6.38 -0.31
C SER A 190 -8.80 7.28 0.38
N MET A 191 -8.90 8.61 0.27
CA MET A 191 -7.90 9.59 0.74
C MET A 191 -7.46 9.35 2.19
N LEU A 192 -8.39 9.39 3.15
CA LEU A 192 -8.06 9.24 4.56
C LEU A 192 -7.58 7.83 4.91
N PHE A 193 -8.12 6.81 4.24
CA PHE A 193 -7.65 5.43 4.42
C PHE A 193 -6.17 5.29 4.05
N ASN A 194 -5.75 5.86 2.91
CA ASN A 194 -4.35 5.82 2.46
C ASN A 194 -3.43 6.62 3.38
N VAL A 195 -3.85 7.82 3.80
CA VAL A 195 -3.09 8.62 4.77
C VAL A 195 -2.91 7.86 6.08
N ILE A 196 -3.98 7.29 6.64
CA ILE A 196 -3.93 6.52 7.88
C ILE A 196 -3.07 5.27 7.73
N SER A 197 -3.20 4.53 6.63
CA SER A 197 -2.38 3.34 6.36
C SER A 197 -0.89 3.66 6.35
N SER A 198 -0.49 4.77 5.72
CA SER A 198 0.90 5.22 5.71
C SER A 198 1.43 5.60 7.11
N MET A 199 0.61 6.28 7.91
CA MET A 199 0.94 6.63 9.29
C MET A 199 1.12 5.38 10.17
N VAL A 200 0.17 4.44 10.08
CA VAL A 200 0.20 3.17 10.85
C VAL A 200 1.46 2.38 10.56
N ALA A 201 1.78 2.20 9.28
CA ALA A 201 2.98 1.47 8.87
C ALA A 201 4.26 2.11 9.45
N SER A 202 4.37 3.44 9.39
CA SER A 202 5.54 4.16 9.93
C SER A 202 5.69 4.03 11.46
N MET A 203 4.56 3.95 12.16
CA MET A 203 4.56 3.79 13.62
C MET A 203 4.98 2.39 14.06
N GLN A 204 4.68 1.36 13.26
CA GLN A 204 5.05 -0.03 13.55
C GLN A 204 6.56 -0.28 13.36
N MET A 205 7.18 0.29 12.34
CA MET A 205 8.59 0.10 12.02
C MET A 205 9.56 0.60 13.12
N ARG A 206 9.13 1.50 14.00
CA ARG A 206 10.02 2.15 14.98
C ARG A 206 10.50 1.24 16.11
N ARG A 207 9.83 0.14 16.42
CA ARG A 207 10.12 -0.67 17.63
C ARG A 207 10.93 -1.94 17.37
N GLY A 208 11.41 -2.16 16.14
CA GLY A 208 12.24 -3.33 15.79
C GLY A 208 11.53 -4.70 15.93
N THR A 209 10.35 -4.73 16.54
CA THR A 209 9.61 -5.96 16.86
C THR A 209 8.44 -6.24 15.92
N ARG A 210 8.00 -5.25 15.12
CA ARG A 210 6.89 -5.41 14.18
C ARG A 210 7.31 -4.98 12.78
N ARG A 211 7.31 -5.94 11.90
CA ARG A 211 7.65 -5.77 10.48
C ARG A 211 6.38 -5.51 9.70
N VAL A 212 6.46 -4.63 8.72
CA VAL A 212 5.34 -4.19 7.88
C VAL A 212 5.75 -4.29 6.43
N ALA A 213 4.84 -4.69 5.56
CA ALA A 213 4.97 -4.61 4.12
C ALA A 213 3.69 -4.11 3.49
N TYR A 214 3.79 -3.69 2.23
CA TYR A 214 2.68 -3.36 1.34
C TYR A 214 2.67 -4.35 0.17
N GLY A 215 1.56 -5.08 0.01
CA GLY A 215 1.41 -6.17 -0.94
C GLY A 215 1.50 -5.81 -2.43
N PRO A 216 1.14 -4.58 -2.88
CA PRO A 216 1.10 -4.28 -4.31
C PRO A 216 2.44 -4.38 -5.04
N LEU A 217 3.55 -4.05 -4.39
CA LEU A 217 4.89 -4.20 -4.94
C LEU A 217 5.87 -4.59 -3.85
N MET A 218 6.48 -5.77 -3.98
CA MET A 218 7.44 -6.31 -3.02
C MET A 218 8.65 -6.92 -3.73
N ALA A 219 9.82 -6.84 -3.12
CA ALA A 219 11.03 -7.52 -3.60
C ALA A 219 11.77 -8.24 -2.48
N VAL A 220 12.36 -9.38 -2.83
CA VAL A 220 13.13 -10.23 -1.91
C VAL A 220 14.30 -10.88 -2.63
N ARG A 221 15.34 -11.26 -1.90
CA ARG A 221 16.30 -12.25 -2.36
C ARG A 221 15.66 -13.63 -2.25
N LYS A 222 15.70 -14.41 -3.32
CA LYS A 222 15.05 -15.74 -3.41
C LYS A 222 15.52 -16.70 -2.33
N ASP A 223 16.82 -16.71 -2.04
CA ASP A 223 17.40 -17.55 -1.01
C ASP A 223 16.91 -17.19 0.40
N GLU A 224 16.83 -15.88 0.74
CA GLU A 224 16.27 -15.41 2.02
C GLU A 224 14.79 -15.74 2.14
N TYR A 225 14.03 -15.55 1.05
CA TYR A 225 12.63 -15.90 1.00
C TYR A 225 12.40 -17.40 1.24
N LEU A 226 13.19 -18.27 0.59
CA LEU A 226 13.07 -19.71 0.77
C LEU A 226 13.50 -20.15 2.18
N ARG A 227 14.57 -19.56 2.74
CA ARG A 227 15.01 -19.82 4.12
C ARG A 227 13.96 -19.43 5.16
N SER A 228 13.23 -18.36 4.94
CA SER A 228 12.14 -17.91 5.82
C SER A 228 10.86 -18.74 5.67
N GLY A 229 10.80 -19.68 4.71
CA GLY A 229 9.60 -20.41 4.33
C GLY A 229 8.70 -19.67 3.35
N GLY A 230 8.94 -18.36 3.12
CA GLY A 230 8.20 -17.54 2.15
C GLY A 230 6.69 -17.63 2.28
N HIS A 231 6.00 -17.65 1.15
CA HIS A 231 4.54 -17.84 1.15
C HIS A 231 4.10 -19.28 1.52
N ALA A 232 5.01 -20.26 1.57
CA ALA A 232 4.69 -21.61 2.03
C ALA A 232 4.72 -21.75 3.56
N HIS A 233 5.25 -20.76 4.29
CA HIS A 233 5.26 -20.76 5.74
C HIS A 233 3.84 -20.89 6.29
N GLU A 234 3.64 -21.71 7.33
CA GLU A 234 2.32 -22.01 7.91
C GLU A 234 1.49 -20.77 8.28
N ASN A 235 2.15 -19.71 8.77
CA ASN A 235 1.51 -18.45 9.12
C ASN A 235 1.24 -17.52 7.92
N VAL A 236 1.69 -17.87 6.71
CA VAL A 236 1.56 -17.05 5.50
C VAL A 236 0.64 -17.67 4.46
N ARG A 237 0.77 -18.99 4.23
CA ARG A 237 0.08 -19.69 3.12
C ARG A 237 -1.44 -19.50 3.11
N GLY A 238 -2.08 -19.42 4.28
CA GLY A 238 -3.52 -19.19 4.44
C GLY A 238 -3.89 -17.74 4.72
N ALA A 239 -2.91 -16.86 4.84
CA ALA A 239 -3.16 -15.47 5.23
C ALA A 239 -3.82 -14.68 4.08
N VAL A 240 -4.79 -13.85 4.45
CA VAL A 240 -5.47 -12.93 3.52
C VAL A 240 -4.71 -11.61 3.36
N VAL A 241 -3.96 -11.22 4.38
CA VAL A 241 -3.01 -10.10 4.35
C VAL A 241 -1.63 -10.74 4.37
N GLU A 242 -1.32 -11.36 3.25
CA GLU A 242 -0.11 -12.17 3.06
C GLU A 242 1.18 -11.35 3.20
N ASP A 243 1.15 -10.09 2.80
CA ASP A 243 2.24 -9.14 2.88
C ASP A 243 2.68 -8.87 4.33
N LEU A 244 1.70 -8.62 5.23
CA LEU A 244 1.98 -8.46 6.66
C LEU A 244 2.43 -9.76 7.31
N ALA A 245 1.85 -10.89 6.89
CA ALA A 245 2.26 -12.20 7.38
C ALA A 245 3.69 -12.54 6.92
N LEU A 246 4.00 -12.32 5.63
CA LEU A 246 5.32 -12.51 5.05
C LEU A 246 6.36 -11.60 5.73
N ALA A 247 6.04 -10.31 5.93
CA ALA A 247 6.94 -9.40 6.62
C ALA A 247 7.33 -9.88 8.03
N ARG A 248 6.46 -10.63 8.71
CA ARG A 248 6.73 -11.15 10.06
C ARG A 248 7.68 -12.35 10.08
N VAL A 249 7.66 -13.15 9.03
CA VAL A 249 8.55 -14.34 8.93
C VAL A 249 9.90 -13.99 8.32
N MET A 250 9.99 -12.94 7.49
CA MET A 250 11.25 -12.46 6.93
C MET A 250 12.17 -11.88 8.02
N PRO A 251 13.52 -11.97 7.88
CA PRO A 251 14.48 -11.43 8.86
C PRO A 251 14.35 -9.92 9.09
N ALA A 252 14.02 -9.16 8.06
CA ALA A 252 13.81 -7.71 8.10
C ALA A 252 12.72 -7.27 7.12
N SER A 253 12.20 -6.05 7.25
CA SER A 253 11.33 -5.44 6.25
C SER A 253 11.60 -3.95 6.10
N VAL A 254 11.52 -3.46 4.86
CA VAL A 254 11.59 -2.04 4.49
C VAL A 254 10.31 -1.69 3.74
N ALA A 255 9.54 -0.75 4.26
CA ALA A 255 8.30 -0.29 3.64
C ALA A 255 8.46 1.15 3.17
N LEU A 256 8.20 1.39 1.91
CA LEU A 256 8.42 2.65 1.20
C LEU A 256 7.10 3.24 0.71
N LEU A 257 7.11 4.53 0.39
CA LEU A 257 6.01 5.20 -0.29
C LEU A 257 6.39 5.44 -1.76
N GLY A 258 5.53 5.02 -2.67
CA GLY A 258 5.62 5.34 -4.09
C GLY A 258 5.38 6.82 -4.35
N ARG A 259 5.68 7.26 -5.57
CA ARG A 259 5.46 8.61 -6.07
C ARG A 259 4.72 8.58 -7.39
N GLU A 260 4.13 9.73 -7.71
CA GLU A 260 3.59 9.99 -9.04
C GLU A 260 4.65 9.72 -10.12
N GLY A 261 4.27 8.95 -11.14
CA GLY A 261 5.15 8.58 -12.25
C GLY A 261 6.19 7.50 -11.94
N ASP A 262 6.26 6.97 -10.71
CA ASP A 262 7.21 5.92 -10.32
C ASP A 262 6.49 4.61 -10.00
N VAL A 263 5.76 4.55 -8.89
CA VAL A 263 4.94 3.40 -8.52
C VAL A 263 3.55 3.89 -8.17
N GLU A 264 2.59 3.57 -9.03
CA GLU A 264 1.20 4.01 -8.91
C GLU A 264 0.24 2.82 -8.89
N TYR A 265 -0.95 3.01 -8.35
CA TYR A 265 -2.05 2.07 -8.49
C TYR A 265 -3.39 2.79 -8.56
N ARG A 266 -4.41 2.08 -9.03
CA ARG A 266 -5.78 2.56 -9.05
C ARG A 266 -6.67 1.59 -8.27
N MET A 267 -7.11 2.03 -7.08
CA MET A 267 -7.95 1.20 -6.22
C MET A 267 -9.44 1.47 -6.47
N TYR A 268 -10.22 0.39 -6.52
CA TYR A 268 -11.68 0.41 -6.49
C TYR A 268 -12.36 1.21 -7.62
N PRO A 269 -11.96 1.02 -8.90
CA PRO A 269 -12.58 1.72 -10.03
C PRO A 269 -14.06 1.35 -10.24
N GLY A 270 -14.53 0.24 -9.69
CA GLY A 270 -15.92 -0.23 -9.77
C GLY A 270 -16.92 0.50 -8.87
N GLY A 271 -16.55 1.67 -8.31
CA GLY A 271 -17.44 2.55 -7.59
C GLY A 271 -17.66 2.19 -6.11
N TRP A 272 -18.74 2.71 -5.53
CA TRP A 272 -19.02 2.65 -4.08
C TRP A 272 -18.99 1.23 -3.50
N ARG A 273 -19.61 0.27 -4.18
CA ARG A 273 -19.68 -1.11 -3.68
C ARG A 273 -18.28 -1.69 -3.50
N GLN A 274 -17.44 -1.57 -4.50
CA GLN A 274 -16.07 -2.09 -4.47
C GLN A 274 -15.22 -1.36 -3.43
N LEU A 275 -15.35 -0.03 -3.33
CA LEU A 275 -14.65 0.79 -2.36
C LEU A 275 -15.02 0.41 -0.92
N LEU A 276 -16.30 0.32 -0.60
CA LEU A 276 -16.77 -0.03 0.75
C LEU A 276 -16.36 -1.46 1.13
N GLU A 277 -16.53 -2.42 0.23
CA GLU A 277 -16.12 -3.81 0.44
C GLU A 277 -14.61 -3.93 0.68
N GLY A 278 -13.80 -3.27 -0.16
CA GLY A 278 -12.35 -3.28 -0.07
C GLY A 278 -11.82 -2.63 1.21
N TRP A 279 -12.32 -1.44 1.55
CA TRP A 279 -11.87 -0.76 2.77
C TRP A 279 -12.41 -1.42 4.04
N THR A 280 -13.59 -2.04 4.02
CA THR A 280 -14.08 -2.85 5.15
C THR A 280 -13.12 -4.01 5.43
N LYS A 281 -12.71 -4.74 4.37
CA LYS A 281 -11.70 -5.80 4.49
C LYS A 281 -10.37 -5.28 5.04
N ASN A 282 -9.82 -4.23 4.42
CA ASN A 282 -8.50 -3.71 4.79
C ASN A 282 -8.49 -3.13 6.20
N THR A 283 -9.58 -2.49 6.62
CA THR A 283 -9.71 -1.93 7.99
C THR A 283 -9.83 -3.03 9.02
N ALA A 284 -10.63 -4.09 8.77
CA ALA A 284 -10.78 -5.23 9.67
C ALA A 284 -9.43 -5.91 9.93
N LEU A 285 -8.71 -6.23 8.88
CA LEU A 285 -7.45 -6.96 8.96
C LEU A 285 -6.30 -6.07 9.44
N GLY A 286 -6.29 -4.80 9.03
CA GLY A 286 -5.33 -3.82 9.50
C GLY A 286 -5.46 -3.53 11.00
N ALA A 287 -6.67 -3.43 11.53
CA ALA A 287 -6.91 -3.12 12.95
C ALA A 287 -6.31 -4.16 13.90
N VAL A 288 -6.32 -5.45 13.53
CA VAL A 288 -5.71 -6.54 14.33
C VAL A 288 -4.18 -6.42 14.35
N ALA A 289 -3.59 -5.86 13.31
CA ALA A 289 -2.15 -5.72 13.18
C ALA A 289 -1.59 -4.49 13.93
N VAL A 290 -2.44 -3.52 14.28
CA VAL A 290 -2.03 -2.21 14.81
C VAL A 290 -1.86 -2.23 16.34
N PRO A 291 -0.76 -1.67 16.89
CA PRO A 291 -0.63 -1.48 18.34
C PRO A 291 -1.70 -0.55 18.88
N ARG A 292 -2.23 -0.86 20.08
CA ARG A 292 -3.28 -0.05 20.75
C ARG A 292 -2.95 1.45 20.85
N TRP A 293 -1.69 1.80 21.08
CA TRP A 293 -1.26 3.21 21.16
C TRP A 293 -1.38 3.93 19.81
N SER A 294 -1.13 3.23 18.68
CA SER A 294 -1.32 3.81 17.32
C SER A 294 -2.79 4.08 17.05
N THR A 295 -3.68 3.23 17.54
CA THR A 295 -5.14 3.44 17.46
C THR A 295 -5.57 4.70 18.22
N VAL A 296 -5.09 4.89 19.46
CA VAL A 296 -5.34 6.11 20.24
C VAL A 296 -4.87 7.35 19.49
N PHE A 297 -3.69 7.27 18.88
CA PHE A 297 -3.10 8.36 18.12
C PHE A 297 -3.94 8.75 16.89
N ILE A 298 -4.41 7.75 16.12
CA ILE A 298 -5.28 7.95 14.96
C ILE A 298 -6.64 8.51 15.41
N ILE A 299 -7.24 7.95 16.47
CA ILE A 299 -8.51 8.45 17.02
C ILE A 299 -8.36 9.92 17.43
N SER A 300 -7.28 10.30 18.12
CA SER A 300 -7.02 11.68 18.52
C SER A 300 -6.92 12.62 17.32
N TRP A 301 -6.23 12.18 16.25
CA TRP A 301 -6.13 12.96 15.02
C TRP A 301 -7.49 13.11 14.32
N VAL A 302 -8.21 12.00 14.10
CA VAL A 302 -9.53 12.04 13.45
C VAL A 302 -10.53 12.86 14.28
N ALA A 303 -10.49 12.74 15.61
CA ALA A 303 -11.32 13.56 16.51
C ALA A 303 -10.99 15.06 16.38
N SER A 304 -9.71 15.43 16.22
CA SER A 304 -9.33 16.82 15.98
C SER A 304 -9.84 17.35 14.64
N LEU A 305 -9.80 16.51 13.58
CA LEU A 305 -10.39 16.87 12.28
C LEU A 305 -11.90 17.17 12.42
N CYS A 306 -12.65 16.29 13.09
CA CYS A 306 -14.08 16.49 13.34
C CYS A 306 -14.34 17.73 14.23
N GLY A 307 -13.55 17.89 15.29
CA GLY A 307 -13.63 19.04 16.19
C GLY A 307 -13.36 20.37 15.47
N GLY A 308 -12.39 20.40 14.57
CA GLY A 308 -12.08 21.60 13.79
C GLY A 308 -13.28 22.13 13.00
N VAL A 309 -14.11 21.22 12.45
CA VAL A 309 -15.32 21.59 11.66
C VAL A 309 -16.34 22.36 12.51
N VAL A 310 -16.60 21.87 13.72
CA VAL A 310 -17.69 22.41 14.55
C VAL A 310 -17.26 23.58 15.44
N THR A 311 -15.94 23.75 15.66
CA THR A 311 -15.42 24.73 16.60
C THR A 311 -15.17 26.09 15.95
N SER A 312 -14.56 26.14 14.76
CA SER A 312 -14.18 27.40 14.13
C SER A 312 -13.80 27.21 12.67
N PRO A 313 -14.12 28.17 11.77
CA PRO A 313 -13.71 28.14 10.37
C PRO A 313 -12.18 28.12 10.20
N TRP A 314 -11.45 28.73 11.11
CA TRP A 314 -9.99 28.76 11.07
C TRP A 314 -9.39 27.38 11.36
N LEU A 315 -9.95 26.67 12.35
CA LEU A 315 -9.51 25.29 12.67
C LEU A 315 -9.91 24.34 11.55
N TYR A 316 -11.08 24.55 10.92
CA TYR A 316 -11.46 23.80 9.71
C TYR A 316 -10.46 23.99 8.58
N LEU A 317 -10.09 25.23 8.24
CA LEU A 317 -9.15 25.53 7.16
C LEU A 317 -7.74 24.97 7.48
N LEU A 318 -7.32 25.07 8.74
CA LEU A 318 -6.04 24.48 9.19
C LEU A 318 -6.02 22.95 9.05
N SER A 319 -7.13 22.29 9.36
CA SER A 319 -7.31 20.84 9.14
C SER A 319 -7.32 20.50 7.65
N ALA A 320 -8.04 21.27 6.83
CA ALA A 320 -8.09 21.05 5.38
C ALA A 320 -6.69 21.19 4.74
N LEU A 321 -5.91 22.18 5.18
CA LEU A 321 -4.51 22.35 4.75
C LEU A 321 -3.65 21.16 5.15
N GLN A 322 -3.77 20.68 6.39
CA GLN A 322 -3.05 19.50 6.87
C GLN A 322 -3.39 18.26 6.03
N VAL A 323 -4.69 18.00 5.83
CA VAL A 323 -5.16 16.87 5.03
C VAL A 323 -4.67 17.00 3.58
N TRP A 324 -4.68 18.20 2.99
CA TRP A 324 -4.15 18.42 1.65
C TRP A 324 -2.65 18.08 1.55
N VAL A 325 -1.84 18.54 2.50
CA VAL A 325 -0.40 18.23 2.54
C VAL A 325 -0.16 16.72 2.63
N PHE A 326 -0.97 16.02 3.44
CA PHE A 326 -0.85 14.57 3.60
C PHE A 326 -1.33 13.81 2.36
N ALA A 327 -2.50 14.19 1.83
CA ALA A 327 -3.14 13.54 0.71
C ALA A 327 -2.29 13.59 -0.57
N ARG A 328 -1.70 14.76 -0.89
CA ARG A 328 -0.83 14.90 -2.08
C ARG A 328 0.41 14.02 -2.05
N ARG A 329 0.79 13.50 -0.89
CA ARG A 329 1.94 12.60 -0.74
C ARG A 329 1.59 11.16 -1.07
N VAL A 330 0.32 10.78 -0.94
CA VAL A 330 -0.16 9.40 -1.11
C VAL A 330 -1.06 9.22 -2.33
N GLY A 331 -1.43 10.32 -3.03
CA GLY A 331 -2.25 10.24 -4.25
C GLY A 331 -2.71 11.61 -4.79
N ASN A 332 -3.40 11.60 -5.96
CA ASN A 332 -3.93 12.78 -6.64
C ASN A 332 -5.34 13.17 -6.19
N PHE A 333 -5.62 13.14 -4.91
CA PHE A 333 -6.97 13.40 -4.37
C PHE A 333 -7.48 14.83 -4.61
N GLY A 334 -6.57 15.78 -4.79
CA GLY A 334 -6.89 17.18 -5.13
C GLY A 334 -7.31 18.05 -3.94
N VAL A 335 -7.29 19.36 -4.16
CA VAL A 335 -7.63 20.38 -3.13
C VAL A 335 -9.09 20.26 -2.70
N LEU A 336 -10.02 20.04 -3.65
CA LEU A 336 -11.45 19.93 -3.35
C LEU A 336 -11.75 18.78 -2.37
N SER A 337 -11.14 17.60 -2.56
CA SER A 337 -11.29 16.48 -1.62
C SER A 337 -10.76 16.83 -0.23
N SER A 338 -9.68 17.60 -0.16
CA SER A 338 -9.11 18.05 1.11
C SER A 338 -10.00 19.10 1.82
N LEU A 339 -10.63 19.98 1.08
CA LEU A 339 -11.66 20.87 1.62
C LEU A 339 -12.90 20.09 2.08
N MET A 340 -13.29 19.04 1.35
CA MET A 340 -14.39 18.17 1.71
C MET A 340 -13.98 17.07 2.74
N TYR A 341 -12.85 17.23 3.44
CA TYR A 341 -12.37 16.22 4.39
C TYR A 341 -13.41 15.78 5.45
N PRO A 342 -14.37 16.60 5.91
CA PRO A 342 -15.39 16.14 6.85
C PRO A 342 -16.23 14.98 6.28
N LEU A 343 -16.58 15.05 4.99
CA LEU A 343 -17.30 13.97 4.31
C LEU A 343 -16.43 12.70 4.19
N HIS A 344 -15.17 12.85 3.87
CA HIS A 344 -14.20 11.73 3.84
C HIS A 344 -14.01 11.13 5.23
N ALA A 345 -13.95 11.96 6.29
CA ALA A 345 -13.84 11.50 7.68
C ALA A 345 -15.10 10.71 8.11
N THR A 346 -16.29 11.19 7.71
CA THR A 346 -17.54 10.47 7.96
C THR A 346 -17.54 9.09 7.31
N VAL A 347 -17.17 8.99 6.02
CA VAL A 347 -17.08 7.70 5.33
C VAL A 347 -16.04 6.79 6.00
N PHE A 348 -14.88 7.34 6.36
CA PHE A 348 -13.85 6.57 7.07
C PHE A 348 -14.38 6.00 8.40
N VAL A 349 -15.00 6.84 9.24
CA VAL A 349 -15.53 6.43 10.56
C VAL A 349 -16.62 5.38 10.39
N VAL A 350 -17.56 5.58 9.47
CA VAL A 350 -18.65 4.62 9.20
C VAL A 350 -18.09 3.26 8.76
N VAL A 351 -17.14 3.25 7.83
CA VAL A 351 -16.52 2.00 7.37
C VAL A 351 -15.71 1.33 8.49
N ALA A 352 -14.98 2.11 9.28
CA ALA A 352 -14.20 1.57 10.40
C ALA A 352 -15.11 0.94 11.47
N LEU A 353 -16.20 1.60 11.84
CA LEU A 353 -17.19 1.08 12.78
C LEU A 353 -17.90 -0.16 12.23
N TYR A 354 -18.34 -0.11 10.98
CA TYR A 354 -18.96 -1.26 10.31
C TYR A 354 -18.01 -2.47 10.27
N SER A 355 -16.76 -2.23 9.91
CA SER A 355 -15.70 -3.23 9.88
C SER A 355 -15.46 -3.86 11.26
N ALA A 356 -15.39 -3.03 12.32
CA ALA A 356 -15.21 -3.48 13.69
C ALA A 356 -16.39 -4.33 14.18
N ILE A 357 -17.63 -3.89 13.90
CA ILE A 357 -18.86 -4.63 14.27
C ILE A 357 -18.90 -5.98 13.53
N ARG A 358 -18.65 -5.99 12.20
CA ARG A 358 -18.61 -7.23 11.41
C ARG A 358 -17.56 -8.21 11.95
N SER A 359 -16.36 -7.73 12.25
CA SER A 359 -15.29 -8.54 12.82
C SER A 359 -15.66 -9.12 14.19
N ALA A 360 -16.32 -8.33 15.03
CA ALA A 360 -16.72 -8.75 16.38
C ALA A 360 -17.87 -9.78 16.36
N LEU A 361 -18.89 -9.56 15.50
CA LEU A 361 -20.10 -10.38 15.47
C LEU A 361 -19.99 -11.59 14.57
N ALA A 362 -19.44 -11.42 13.34
CA ALA A 362 -19.39 -12.47 12.35
C ALA A 362 -18.04 -13.19 12.25
N GLY A 363 -16.98 -12.66 12.86
CA GLY A 363 -15.63 -13.22 12.77
C GLY A 363 -15.07 -13.26 11.36
N SER A 364 -15.74 -12.61 10.40
CA SER A 364 -15.36 -12.63 8.98
C SER A 364 -15.87 -11.39 8.23
N VAL A 365 -15.17 -11.06 7.14
CA VAL A 365 -15.57 -10.03 6.17
C VAL A 365 -15.63 -10.62 4.77
N SER A 366 -16.42 -10.02 3.87
CA SER A 366 -16.56 -10.48 2.48
C SER A 366 -15.61 -9.73 1.56
N TRP A 367 -15.04 -10.45 0.57
CA TRP A 367 -14.25 -9.85 -0.50
C TRP A 367 -14.35 -10.70 -1.79
N ARG A 368 -14.76 -10.09 -2.91
CA ARG A 368 -14.90 -10.77 -4.22
C ARG A 368 -15.64 -12.11 -4.10
N GLY A 369 -16.73 -12.15 -3.32
CA GLY A 369 -17.57 -13.34 -3.10
C GLY A 369 -17.01 -14.41 -2.16
N ARG A 370 -15.84 -14.18 -1.55
CA ARG A 370 -15.25 -15.08 -0.54
C ARG A 370 -15.41 -14.51 0.87
N SER A 371 -15.72 -15.37 1.85
CA SER A 371 -15.68 -15.01 3.27
C SER A 371 -14.25 -15.12 3.79
N ILE A 372 -13.80 -14.08 4.48
CA ILE A 372 -12.43 -13.92 5.00
C ILE A 372 -12.51 -13.87 6.52
N ALA A 373 -11.90 -14.83 7.21
CA ALA A 373 -11.82 -14.84 8.66
C ALA A 373 -11.00 -13.64 9.19
N THR A 374 -11.48 -13.01 10.28
CA THR A 374 -10.84 -11.85 10.94
C THR A 374 -10.28 -12.18 12.32
N ARG A 375 -10.33 -13.46 12.72
CA ARG A 375 -9.78 -13.99 13.98
C ARG A 375 -8.82 -15.11 13.73
#